data_dad5956f2e16f9f66ca16fa85e70de55
#
_entry.id   dad5956f2e16f9f66ca16fa85e70de55
#
_cell.length_a   1.000
_cell.length_b   1.000
_cell.length_c   1.000
_cell.angle_alpha   90.00
_cell.angle_beta   90.00
_cell.angle_gamma   90.00
#
_symmetry.space_group_name_H-M   'P 1'
#
loop_
_entity.id
_entity.type
_entity.pdbx_description
1 polymer ?
#
loop_
_entity_poly.entity_id
_entity_poly.type
_entity_poly.pdbx_seq_one_letter_code
_entity_poly.pdbx_strand_id
1 'polypeptide(L)'
;NSSLLNRATQGAYPPGSIFKVVMSLAYLREHGTLDDFSYDCTGSITQEGHTIPCFDGEVHGQVDFTTAFAQSCNTAFVQIGLDLGADTIQKTAEDLLFNKELPISLDYRKSTIDLKKSEGIPFLMQSSIGQGTTLVSPMHMAMITSAVANNGELMKPYYIDHVENDGGDVIKTTKPSVYKELMSESEAQTLKGLMEEV
;
A
#
# COMPACT_ATOMS: atom_id res chain seq x y z
N ASN A 1 -22.79 3.05 -17.93
CA ASN A 1 -23.24 1.94 -17.08
C ASN A 1 -22.27 0.77 -17.19
N SER A 2 -21.35 0.65 -16.26
CA SER A 2 -20.34 -0.43 -16.22
C SER A 2 -20.75 -1.54 -15.25
N SER A 3 -22.02 -1.99 -15.33
CA SER A 3 -22.57 -3.03 -14.45
C SER A 3 -21.87 -4.40 -14.61
N LEU A 4 -21.14 -4.59 -15.71
CA LEU A 4 -20.34 -5.79 -15.96
C LEU A 4 -18.87 -5.66 -15.52
N LEU A 5 -18.44 -4.46 -15.05
CA LEU A 5 -17.09 -4.27 -14.58
C LEU A 5 -16.91 -4.86 -13.17
N ASN A 6 -16.01 -5.81 -13.03
CA ASN A 6 -15.59 -6.28 -11.71
C ASN A 6 -14.73 -5.21 -11.02
N ARG A 7 -15.34 -4.42 -10.15
CA ARG A 7 -14.65 -3.29 -9.47
C ARG A 7 -13.51 -3.75 -8.58
N ALA A 8 -13.57 -4.96 -8.03
CA ALA A 8 -12.52 -5.48 -7.17
C ALA A 8 -11.21 -5.72 -7.92
N THR A 9 -11.29 -6.25 -9.15
CA THR A 9 -10.11 -6.59 -9.95
C THR A 9 -9.81 -5.60 -11.05
N GLN A 10 -10.85 -5.05 -11.71
CA GLN A 10 -10.71 -4.16 -12.88
C GLN A 10 -10.84 -2.67 -12.54
N GLY A 11 -11.36 -2.32 -11.35
CA GLY A 11 -11.33 -0.94 -10.84
C GLY A 11 -9.91 -0.52 -10.51
N ALA A 12 -9.56 0.73 -10.78
CA ALA A 12 -8.29 1.33 -10.37
C ALA A 12 -8.57 2.71 -9.77
N TYR A 13 -8.18 2.88 -8.55
CA TYR A 13 -8.50 4.04 -7.71
C TYR A 13 -7.24 4.60 -7.08
N PRO A 14 -7.16 5.92 -6.83
CA PRO A 14 -6.15 6.45 -5.92
C PRO A 14 -6.29 5.76 -4.55
N PRO A 15 -5.21 5.20 -4.01
CA PRO A 15 -5.29 4.46 -2.74
C PRO A 15 -5.64 5.34 -1.54
N GLY A 16 -5.28 6.62 -1.55
CA GLY A 16 -5.43 7.46 -0.38
C GLY A 16 -4.64 6.91 0.81
N SER A 17 -5.16 7.05 2.02
CA SER A 17 -4.44 6.70 3.26
C SER A 17 -4.02 5.23 3.38
N ILE A 18 -4.62 4.30 2.64
CA ILE A 18 -4.13 2.91 2.65
C ILE A 18 -2.74 2.77 2.01
N PHE A 19 -2.29 3.76 1.22
CA PHE A 19 -0.93 3.81 0.70
C PHE A 19 0.12 4.04 1.80
N LYS A 20 -0.27 4.52 2.96
CA LYS A 20 0.62 4.70 4.12
C LYS A 20 1.25 3.38 4.58
N VAL A 21 0.65 2.24 4.29
CA VAL A 21 1.27 0.92 4.49
C VAL A 21 2.52 0.76 3.61
N VAL A 22 2.45 1.19 2.35
CA VAL A 22 3.62 1.18 1.42
C VAL A 22 4.70 2.14 1.91
N MET A 23 4.29 3.33 2.34
CA MET A 23 5.20 4.35 2.87
C MET A 23 5.89 3.88 4.16
N SER A 24 5.16 3.19 5.04
CA SER A 24 5.71 2.63 6.28
C SER A 24 6.76 1.56 6.01
N LEU A 25 6.51 0.69 5.02
CA LEU A 25 7.50 -0.29 4.59
C LEU A 25 8.73 0.37 3.99
N ALA A 26 8.55 1.42 3.17
CA ALA A 26 9.65 2.16 2.58
C ALA A 26 10.52 2.82 3.66
N TYR A 27 9.89 3.45 4.67
CA TYR A 27 10.58 4.07 5.80
C TYR A 27 11.35 3.04 6.62
N LEU A 28 10.70 1.92 6.96
CA LEU A 28 11.32 0.84 7.73
C LEU A 28 12.56 0.26 7.01
N ARG A 29 12.50 0.11 5.70
CA ARG A 29 13.63 -0.39 4.89
C ARG A 29 14.79 0.58 4.81
N GLU A 30 14.51 1.87 4.74
CA GLU A 30 15.54 2.91 4.65
C GLU A 30 16.24 3.14 6.00
N HIS A 31 15.47 3.15 7.11
CA HIS A 31 15.97 3.53 8.43
C HIS A 31 16.23 2.35 9.38
N GLY A 32 15.66 1.17 9.07
CA GLY A 32 15.78 -0.03 9.91
C GLY A 32 14.90 -0.05 11.16
N THR A 33 14.30 1.08 11.54
CA THR A 33 13.38 1.24 12.67
C THR A 33 12.35 2.33 12.40
N LEU A 34 11.25 2.33 13.15
CA LEU A 34 10.25 3.40 13.16
C LEU A 34 10.41 4.32 14.39
N ASP A 35 11.22 3.91 15.38
CA ASP A 35 11.27 4.53 16.72
C ASP A 35 11.91 5.92 16.72
N ASP A 36 12.78 6.21 15.75
CA ASP A 36 13.48 7.49 15.64
C ASP A 36 12.64 8.59 14.97
N PHE A 37 11.44 8.25 14.48
CA PHE A 37 10.56 9.22 13.84
C PHE A 37 9.82 10.07 14.86
N SER A 38 9.86 11.38 14.66
CA SER A 38 9.10 12.36 15.43
C SER A 38 8.74 13.54 14.54
N TYR A 39 7.49 14.00 14.63
CA TYR A 39 6.97 15.10 13.80
C TYR A 39 5.98 15.94 14.59
N ASP A 40 6.06 17.29 14.45
CA ASP A 40 5.09 18.22 15.02
C ASP A 40 4.06 18.62 13.95
N CYS A 41 2.87 18.02 14.03
CA CYS A 41 1.77 18.27 13.09
C CYS A 41 0.98 19.51 13.48
N THR A 42 1.13 20.57 12.71
CA THR A 42 0.40 21.84 12.86
C THR A 42 -0.86 21.94 11.98
N GLY A 43 -1.32 20.82 11.41
CA GLY A 43 -2.54 20.74 10.59
C GLY A 43 -2.31 20.90 9.09
N SER A 44 -1.18 21.45 8.66
CA SER A 44 -0.79 21.53 7.25
C SER A 44 0.72 21.58 7.07
N ILE A 45 1.20 21.17 5.88
CA ILE A 45 2.61 21.28 5.46
C ILE A 45 2.68 21.99 4.11
N THR A 46 3.59 22.94 3.98
CA THR A 46 3.80 23.71 2.74
C THR A 46 5.23 23.55 2.26
N GLN A 47 5.41 23.12 1.00
CA GLN A 47 6.70 23.07 0.32
C GLN A 47 6.55 23.59 -1.11
N GLU A 48 7.49 24.41 -1.55
CA GLU A 48 7.49 25.03 -2.90
C GLU A 48 6.14 25.69 -3.28
N GLY A 49 5.47 26.33 -2.30
CA GLY A 49 4.18 27.00 -2.50
C GLY A 49 2.97 26.04 -2.61
N HIS A 50 3.17 24.75 -2.46
CA HIS A 50 2.09 23.76 -2.42
C HIS A 50 1.82 23.34 -0.99
N THR A 51 0.53 23.34 -0.59
CA THR A 51 0.10 23.03 0.78
C THR A 51 -0.77 21.77 0.78
N ILE A 52 -0.43 20.83 1.68
CA ILE A 52 -1.26 19.67 1.98
C ILE A 52 -1.74 19.78 3.43
N PRO A 53 -3.06 19.83 3.66
CA PRO A 53 -3.63 19.79 5.01
C PRO A 53 -3.83 18.36 5.49
N CYS A 54 -3.91 18.19 6.81
CA CYS A 54 -4.58 17.03 7.38
C CYS A 54 -6.08 17.09 7.11
N PHE A 55 -6.78 15.98 7.33
CA PHE A 55 -8.24 15.92 7.12
C PHE A 55 -8.92 16.97 8.00
N ASP A 56 -9.83 17.74 7.41
CA ASP A 56 -10.51 18.88 8.06
C ASP A 56 -9.58 19.89 8.78
N GLY A 57 -8.28 19.91 8.43
CA GLY A 57 -7.30 20.80 9.07
C GLY A 57 -6.91 20.39 10.49
N GLU A 58 -7.14 19.14 10.88
CA GLU A 58 -6.85 18.61 12.20
C GLU A 58 -5.37 18.77 12.58
N VAL A 59 -5.12 19.24 13.80
CA VAL A 59 -3.78 19.40 14.37
C VAL A 59 -3.51 18.24 15.31
N HIS A 60 -2.58 17.33 14.94
CA HIS A 60 -2.25 16.17 15.76
C HIS A 60 -1.18 16.47 16.82
N GLY A 61 -0.47 17.62 16.71
CA GLY A 61 0.64 17.97 17.59
C GLY A 61 1.85 17.04 17.42
N GLN A 62 2.55 16.78 18.50
CA GLN A 62 3.73 15.92 18.49
C GLN A 62 3.32 14.46 18.31
N VAL A 63 3.76 13.83 17.22
CA VAL A 63 3.47 12.44 16.89
C VAL A 63 4.75 11.65 16.65
N ASP A 64 4.79 10.41 17.11
CA ASP A 64 5.71 9.37 16.67
C ASP A 64 5.16 8.67 15.42
N PHE A 65 5.88 7.67 14.90
CA PHE A 65 5.45 6.97 13.69
C PHE A 65 4.12 6.23 13.87
N THR A 66 3.96 5.54 14.99
CA THR A 66 2.74 4.77 15.31
C THR A 66 1.53 5.67 15.43
N THR A 67 1.66 6.76 16.19
CA THR A 67 0.59 7.76 16.33
C THR A 67 0.25 8.43 14.99
N ALA A 68 1.27 8.79 14.18
CA ALA A 68 1.05 9.38 12.85
C ALA A 68 0.33 8.41 11.91
N PHE A 69 0.61 7.10 11.98
CA PHE A 69 -0.08 6.08 11.20
C PHE A 69 -1.51 5.89 11.69
N ALA A 70 -1.72 5.66 12.99
CA ALA A 70 -3.02 5.40 13.60
C ALA A 70 -4.01 6.57 13.39
N GLN A 71 -3.55 7.81 13.54
CA GLN A 71 -4.34 9.01 13.28
C GLN A 71 -4.40 9.41 11.80
N SER A 72 -3.76 8.63 10.93
CA SER A 72 -3.70 8.93 9.50
C SER A 72 -3.20 10.35 9.17
N CYS A 73 -2.18 10.84 9.90
CA CYS A 73 -1.63 12.18 9.77
C CYS A 73 -1.02 12.42 8.39
N ASN A 74 -1.67 13.23 7.56
CA ASN A 74 -1.19 13.49 6.19
C ASN A 74 0.14 14.24 6.19
N THR A 75 0.30 15.24 7.05
CA THR A 75 1.50 16.08 7.06
C THR A 75 2.75 15.30 7.48
N ALA A 76 2.63 14.38 8.44
CA ALA A 76 3.70 13.47 8.83
C ALA A 76 4.10 12.55 7.66
N PHE A 77 3.13 11.98 6.94
CA PHE A 77 3.42 11.12 5.78
C PHE A 77 3.95 11.88 4.57
N VAL A 78 3.57 13.14 4.39
CA VAL A 78 4.23 14.02 3.41
C VAL A 78 5.70 14.24 3.79
N GLN A 79 6.00 14.54 5.06
CA GLN A 79 7.38 14.69 5.51
C GLN A 79 8.19 13.41 5.29
N ILE A 80 7.65 12.25 5.65
CA ILE A 80 8.27 10.95 5.38
C ILE A 80 8.57 10.78 3.88
N GLY A 81 7.62 11.16 3.02
CA GLY A 81 7.82 11.06 1.58
C GLY A 81 8.89 11.99 1.02
N LEU A 82 9.00 13.20 1.57
CA LEU A 82 10.06 14.15 1.22
C LEU A 82 11.44 13.63 1.65
N ASP A 83 11.54 13.00 2.81
CA ASP A 83 12.78 12.45 3.36
C ASP A 83 13.22 11.19 2.57
N LEU A 84 12.30 10.30 2.22
CA LEU A 84 12.58 9.09 1.45
C LEU A 84 12.92 9.35 -0.02
N GLY A 85 12.28 10.35 -0.60
CA GLY A 85 12.37 10.65 -2.03
C GLY A 85 11.62 9.65 -2.94
N ALA A 86 11.44 10.08 -4.18
CA ALA A 86 10.62 9.37 -5.16
C ALA A 86 11.14 7.95 -5.49
N ASP A 87 12.45 7.77 -5.61
CA ASP A 87 13.04 6.49 -6.02
C ASP A 87 12.85 5.39 -4.97
N THR A 88 12.99 5.70 -3.68
CA THR A 88 12.79 4.73 -2.58
C THR A 88 11.33 4.28 -2.52
N ILE A 89 10.39 5.22 -2.62
CA ILE A 89 8.96 4.93 -2.61
C ILE A 89 8.57 4.10 -3.85
N GLN A 90 9.02 4.52 -5.04
CA GLN A 90 8.78 3.81 -6.30
C GLN A 90 9.25 2.35 -6.22
N LYS A 91 10.50 2.14 -5.79
CA LYS A 91 11.08 0.81 -5.65
C LYS A 91 10.28 -0.07 -4.68
N THR A 92 9.93 0.46 -3.51
CA THR A 92 9.15 -0.29 -2.51
C THR A 92 7.76 -0.67 -3.05
N ALA A 93 7.08 0.24 -3.73
CA ALA A 93 5.79 -0.07 -4.36
C ALA A 93 5.94 -1.15 -5.46
N GLU A 94 7.01 -1.11 -6.25
CA GLU A 94 7.29 -2.14 -7.26
C GLU A 94 7.64 -3.50 -6.64
N ASP A 95 8.27 -3.54 -5.46
CA ASP A 95 8.47 -4.78 -4.71
C ASP A 95 7.15 -5.38 -4.24
N LEU A 96 6.16 -4.52 -3.94
CA LEU A 96 4.78 -4.88 -3.63
C LEU A 96 3.90 -5.08 -4.87
N LEU A 97 4.48 -5.26 -6.06
CA LEU A 97 3.84 -5.59 -7.34
C LEU A 97 3.09 -4.43 -8.03
N PHE A 98 3.27 -3.17 -7.63
CA PHE A 98 2.89 -2.08 -8.51
C PHE A 98 3.69 -2.16 -9.82
N ASN A 99 3.09 -1.77 -10.94
CA ASN A 99 3.66 -1.87 -12.30
C ASN A 99 3.98 -3.31 -12.75
N LYS A 100 3.66 -4.35 -11.97
CA LYS A 100 3.93 -5.76 -12.26
C LYS A 100 2.64 -6.55 -12.42
N GLU A 101 2.77 -7.76 -12.97
CA GLU A 101 1.65 -8.69 -13.08
C GLU A 101 1.31 -9.29 -11.71
N LEU A 102 0.00 -9.44 -11.46
CA LEU A 102 -0.51 -10.11 -10.27
C LEU A 102 -0.75 -11.61 -10.57
N PRO A 103 -0.55 -12.51 -9.59
CA PRO A 103 -0.74 -13.94 -9.79
C PRO A 103 -2.22 -14.36 -9.70
N ILE A 104 -3.10 -13.65 -10.41
CA ILE A 104 -4.54 -13.92 -10.46
C ILE A 104 -4.95 -14.33 -11.87
N SER A 105 -5.93 -15.22 -11.97
CA SER A 105 -6.43 -15.76 -13.25
C SER A 105 -7.72 -15.07 -13.73
N LEU A 106 -8.21 -14.06 -13.01
CA LEU A 106 -9.33 -13.22 -13.41
C LEU A 106 -8.83 -12.05 -14.25
N ASP A 107 -9.68 -11.48 -15.07
CA ASP A 107 -9.40 -10.21 -15.72
C ASP A 107 -9.21 -9.12 -14.66
N TYR A 108 -8.10 -8.42 -14.73
CA TYR A 108 -7.76 -7.37 -13.78
C TYR A 108 -7.06 -6.18 -14.46
N ARG A 109 -7.07 -5.05 -13.76
CA ARG A 109 -6.28 -3.88 -14.15
C ARG A 109 -5.03 -3.82 -13.29
N LYS A 110 -3.87 -3.70 -13.96
CA LYS A 110 -2.58 -3.51 -13.29
C LYS A 110 -2.58 -2.23 -12.47
N SER A 111 -2.10 -2.31 -11.23
CA SER A 111 -1.85 -1.14 -10.40
C SER A 111 -0.61 -0.40 -10.87
N THR A 112 -0.67 0.90 -10.87
CA THR A 112 0.39 1.75 -11.45
C THR A 112 0.87 2.80 -10.46
N ILE A 113 2.17 3.06 -10.49
CA ILE A 113 2.85 4.16 -9.82
C ILE A 113 3.95 4.67 -10.75
N ASP A 114 4.13 5.98 -10.85
CA ASP A 114 5.17 6.59 -11.68
C ASP A 114 5.71 7.87 -11.01
N LEU A 115 6.50 7.67 -9.97
CA LEU A 115 7.12 8.78 -9.24
C LEU A 115 8.38 9.31 -9.93
N LYS A 116 9.06 8.47 -10.74
CA LYS A 116 10.28 8.87 -11.46
C LYS A 116 10.04 9.90 -12.55
N LYS A 117 8.80 9.97 -13.04
CA LYS A 117 8.35 10.98 -14.01
C LYS A 117 7.68 12.17 -13.34
N SER A 118 7.67 12.24 -12.01
CA SER A 118 7.03 13.30 -11.27
C SER A 118 7.67 14.66 -11.56
N GLU A 119 6.83 15.66 -11.73
CA GLU A 119 7.23 17.04 -12.00
C GLU A 119 7.43 17.83 -10.70
N GLY A 120 8.29 17.33 -9.78
CA GLY A 120 8.71 18.08 -8.61
C GLY A 120 8.04 17.71 -7.29
N ILE A 121 8.34 18.51 -6.28
CA ILE A 121 7.96 18.32 -4.88
C ILE A 121 6.44 18.22 -4.66
N PRO A 122 5.60 19.07 -5.27
CA PRO A 122 4.14 18.99 -5.07
C PRO A 122 3.55 17.63 -5.44
N PHE A 123 4.08 17.00 -6.49
CA PHE A 123 3.63 15.67 -6.92
C PHE A 123 4.05 14.58 -5.92
N LEU A 124 5.29 14.65 -5.41
CA LEU A 124 5.79 13.73 -4.39
C LEU A 124 4.95 13.82 -3.10
N MET A 125 4.62 15.06 -2.66
CA MET A 125 3.77 15.30 -1.50
C MET A 125 2.40 14.62 -1.64
N GLN A 126 1.73 14.77 -2.79
CA GLN A 126 0.44 14.14 -3.05
C GLN A 126 0.56 12.61 -3.09
N SER A 127 1.59 12.10 -3.74
CA SER A 127 1.81 10.65 -3.87
C SER A 127 2.09 9.99 -2.51
N SER A 128 2.75 10.70 -1.59
CA SER A 128 3.05 10.22 -0.23
C SER A 128 1.80 9.92 0.60
N ILE A 129 0.67 10.52 0.26
CA ILE A 129 -0.64 10.25 0.88
C ILE A 129 -1.57 9.45 -0.03
N GLY A 130 -1.02 8.79 -1.05
CA GLY A 130 -1.77 7.93 -1.97
C GLY A 130 -2.71 8.67 -2.92
N GLN A 131 -2.41 9.93 -3.22
CA GLN A 131 -3.10 10.76 -4.21
C GLN A 131 -2.24 10.87 -5.49
N GLY A 132 -2.59 11.78 -6.39
CA GLY A 132 -1.87 11.96 -7.65
C GLY A 132 -2.24 10.89 -8.69
N THR A 133 -1.24 10.34 -9.37
CA THR A 133 -1.42 9.37 -10.48
C THR A 133 -1.30 7.91 -10.05
N THR A 134 -1.00 7.65 -8.77
CA THR A 134 -0.96 6.28 -8.24
C THR A 134 -2.34 5.66 -8.26
N LEU A 135 -2.47 4.51 -8.91
CA LEU A 135 -3.75 3.79 -9.03
C LEU A 135 -3.57 2.34 -8.58
N VAL A 136 -4.52 1.85 -7.81
CA VAL A 136 -4.52 0.47 -7.31
C VAL A 136 -5.91 -0.15 -7.38
N SER A 137 -5.98 -1.46 -7.62
CA SER A 137 -7.24 -2.19 -7.49
C SER A 137 -7.47 -2.63 -6.04
N PRO A 138 -8.74 -2.72 -5.57
CA PRO A 138 -9.05 -3.26 -4.24
C PRO A 138 -8.45 -4.65 -4.00
N MET A 139 -8.45 -5.50 -5.03
CA MET A 139 -7.85 -6.83 -4.97
C MET A 139 -6.34 -6.77 -4.68
N HIS A 140 -5.62 -5.87 -5.33
CA HIS A 140 -4.17 -5.74 -5.10
C HIS A 140 -3.87 -5.28 -3.66
N MET A 141 -4.61 -4.29 -3.12
CA MET A 141 -4.44 -3.89 -1.72
C MET A 141 -4.80 -5.02 -0.75
N ALA A 142 -5.85 -5.79 -1.04
CA ALA A 142 -6.18 -6.98 -0.25
C ALA A 142 -5.06 -8.03 -0.26
N MET A 143 -4.39 -8.22 -1.41
CA MET A 143 -3.24 -9.12 -1.53
C MET A 143 -2.04 -8.64 -0.71
N ILE A 144 -1.73 -7.32 -0.73
CA ILE A 144 -0.67 -6.74 0.11
C ILE A 144 -1.01 -6.93 1.60
N THR A 145 -2.23 -6.61 2.01
CA THR A 145 -2.70 -6.79 3.39
C THR A 145 -2.63 -8.27 3.82
N SER A 146 -2.99 -9.19 2.92
CA SER A 146 -2.89 -10.62 3.17
C SER A 146 -1.44 -11.08 3.36
N ALA A 147 -0.49 -10.52 2.61
CA ALA A 147 0.92 -10.81 2.79
C ALA A 147 1.43 -10.29 4.14
N VAL A 148 1.03 -9.08 4.57
CA VAL A 148 1.33 -8.58 5.92
C VAL A 148 0.82 -9.56 6.99
N ALA A 149 -0.43 -10.01 6.88
CA ALA A 149 -1.04 -10.94 7.82
C ALA A 149 -0.39 -12.34 7.80
N ASN A 150 0.27 -12.71 6.69
CA ASN A 150 0.90 -14.00 6.46
C ASN A 150 2.43 -13.92 6.48
N ASN A 151 2.98 -13.17 7.42
CA ASN A 151 4.43 -13.03 7.66
C ASN A 151 5.26 -12.62 6.43
N GLY A 152 4.66 -11.83 5.55
CA GLY A 152 5.31 -11.30 4.35
C GLY A 152 5.14 -12.14 3.09
N GLU A 153 4.61 -13.36 3.20
CA GLU A 153 4.39 -14.26 2.08
C GLU A 153 3.05 -13.99 1.38
N LEU A 154 3.11 -13.62 0.10
CA LEU A 154 1.94 -13.54 -0.76
C LEU A 154 1.58 -14.93 -1.29
N MET A 155 0.41 -15.42 -0.90
CA MET A 155 -0.16 -16.63 -1.46
C MET A 155 -0.74 -16.36 -2.85
N LYS A 156 -0.67 -17.37 -3.73
CA LYS A 156 -1.36 -17.31 -5.03
C LYS A 156 -2.86 -17.42 -4.80
N PRO A 157 -3.66 -16.38 -5.15
CA PRO A 157 -5.10 -16.46 -5.02
C PRO A 157 -5.72 -17.51 -5.96
N TYR A 158 -6.71 -18.22 -5.47
CA TYR A 158 -7.52 -19.13 -6.27
C TYR A 158 -8.99 -19.05 -5.84
N TYR A 159 -9.89 -19.40 -6.74
CA TYR A 159 -11.34 -19.39 -6.49
C TYR A 159 -12.00 -20.72 -6.86
N ILE A 160 -11.24 -21.66 -7.43
CA ILE A 160 -11.68 -23.04 -7.67
C ILE A 160 -10.95 -23.91 -6.64
N ASP A 161 -11.70 -24.41 -5.65
CA ASP A 161 -11.17 -25.27 -4.60
C ASP A 161 -10.90 -26.67 -5.16
N HIS A 162 -11.91 -27.27 -5.83
CA HIS A 162 -11.79 -28.56 -6.45
C HIS A 162 -12.68 -28.68 -7.69
N VAL A 163 -12.48 -29.75 -8.44
CA VAL A 163 -13.29 -30.13 -9.60
C VAL A 163 -13.78 -31.56 -9.35
N GLU A 164 -15.07 -31.78 -9.53
CA GLU A 164 -15.72 -33.08 -9.43
C GLU A 164 -16.17 -33.60 -10.81
N ASN A 165 -16.29 -34.93 -10.94
CA ASN A 165 -16.99 -35.55 -12.07
C ASN A 165 -18.50 -35.56 -11.84
N ASP A 166 -19.27 -36.04 -12.84
CA ASP A 166 -20.72 -36.12 -12.75
C ASP A 166 -21.20 -37.10 -11.66
N GLY A 167 -20.34 -38.00 -11.16
CA GLY A 167 -20.61 -38.93 -10.09
C GLY A 167 -20.34 -38.36 -8.69
N GLY A 168 -19.79 -37.12 -8.58
CA GLY A 168 -19.44 -36.48 -7.32
C GLY A 168 -18.04 -36.85 -6.81
N ASP A 169 -17.22 -37.57 -7.57
CA ASP A 169 -15.85 -37.85 -7.18
C ASP A 169 -14.94 -36.64 -7.48
N VAL A 170 -14.14 -36.26 -6.49
CA VAL A 170 -13.15 -35.17 -6.64
C VAL A 170 -12.01 -35.65 -7.54
N ILE A 171 -11.88 -35.05 -8.73
CA ILE A 171 -10.86 -35.38 -9.72
C ILE A 171 -9.65 -34.44 -9.67
N LYS A 172 -9.79 -33.29 -9.03
CA LYS A 172 -8.71 -32.31 -8.85
C LYS A 172 -9.00 -31.43 -7.66
N THR A 173 -7.99 -31.17 -6.83
CA THR A 173 -8.04 -30.21 -5.71
C THR A 173 -6.96 -29.16 -5.90
N THR A 174 -7.31 -27.89 -5.71
CA THR A 174 -6.33 -26.80 -5.68
C THR A 174 -5.64 -26.79 -4.30
N LYS A 175 -4.31 -26.73 -4.31
CA LYS A 175 -3.52 -26.60 -3.08
C LYS A 175 -3.02 -25.17 -2.94
N PRO A 176 -3.10 -24.56 -1.74
CA PRO A 176 -2.46 -23.29 -1.46
C PRO A 176 -0.98 -23.34 -1.83
N SER A 177 -0.47 -22.26 -2.43
CA SER A 177 0.95 -22.12 -2.76
C SER A 177 1.41 -20.69 -2.58
N VAL A 178 2.63 -20.51 -2.08
CA VAL A 178 3.29 -19.22 -2.00
C VAL A 178 3.62 -18.76 -3.42
N TYR A 179 3.27 -17.52 -3.73
CA TYR A 179 3.68 -16.89 -4.98
C TYR A 179 5.03 -16.21 -4.83
N LYS A 180 5.16 -15.38 -3.78
CA LYS A 180 6.36 -14.57 -3.56
C LYS A 180 6.39 -14.04 -2.12
N GLU A 181 7.57 -13.94 -1.53
CA GLU A 181 7.82 -13.11 -0.36
C GLU A 181 7.86 -11.63 -0.80
N LEU A 182 6.95 -10.81 -0.30
CA LEU A 182 6.87 -9.37 -0.59
C LEU A 182 7.69 -8.54 0.40
N MET A 183 7.82 -9.04 1.61
CA MET A 183 8.58 -8.44 2.71
C MET A 183 9.03 -9.53 3.68
N SER A 184 10.05 -9.26 4.48
CA SER A 184 10.50 -10.18 5.52
C SER A 184 9.45 -10.33 6.63
N GLU A 185 9.55 -11.42 7.40
CA GLU A 185 8.66 -11.66 8.54
C GLU A 185 8.73 -10.51 9.56
N SER A 186 9.92 -9.96 9.84
CA SER A 186 10.07 -8.84 10.76
C SER A 186 9.40 -7.55 10.23
N GLU A 187 9.51 -7.25 8.93
CA GLU A 187 8.80 -6.14 8.30
C GLU A 187 7.28 -6.33 8.40
N ALA A 188 6.79 -7.53 8.12
CA ALA A 188 5.38 -7.87 8.19
C ALA A 188 4.83 -7.72 9.62
N GLN A 189 5.55 -8.18 10.64
CA GLN A 189 5.16 -8.04 12.04
C GLN A 189 5.10 -6.57 12.48
N THR A 190 6.07 -5.74 12.05
CA THR A 190 6.07 -4.30 12.33
C THR A 190 4.86 -3.63 11.68
N LEU A 191 4.59 -3.90 10.39
CA LEU A 191 3.43 -3.34 9.70
C LEU A 191 2.11 -3.81 10.30
N LYS A 192 2.02 -5.08 10.70
CA LYS A 192 0.85 -5.62 11.38
C LYS A 192 0.57 -4.87 12.67
N GLY A 193 1.60 -4.64 13.50
CA GLY A 193 1.47 -3.83 14.72
C GLY A 193 0.92 -2.44 14.43
N LEU A 194 1.45 -1.73 13.43
CA LEU A 194 0.91 -0.42 13.02
C LEU A 194 -0.56 -0.47 12.59
N MET A 195 -0.95 -1.52 11.84
CA MET A 195 -2.32 -1.67 11.34
C MET A 195 -3.33 -2.07 12.44
N GLU A 196 -2.87 -2.63 13.55
CA GLU A 196 -3.69 -2.96 14.71
C GLU A 196 -3.98 -1.74 15.62
N GLU A 197 -3.26 -0.62 15.43
CA GLU A 197 -3.44 0.63 16.18
C GLU A 197 -4.48 1.59 15.56
N VAL A 198 -5.06 1.25 14.40
CA VAL A 198 -6.03 2.08 13.64
C VAL A 198 -7.46 1.94 14.18
#